data_df3db87fb1ab89334a8fb3f667c75c4f
#
_entry.id   df3db87fb1ab89334a8fb3f667c75c4f
#
_cell.length_a   1.000
_cell.length_b   1.000
_cell.length_c   1.000
_cell.angle_alpha   90.00
_cell.angle_beta   90.00
_cell.angle_gamma   90.00
#
_symmetry.space_group_name_H-M   'P 1'
#
loop_
_entity.id
_entity.type
_entity.pdbx_description
1 polymer ?
#
loop_
_entity_poly.entity_id
_entity_poly.type
_entity_poly.pdbx_seq_one_letter_code
_entity_poly.pdbx_strand_id
1 'polypeptide(L)'
;APAPVVAQEATPDAALQLLGLLQRDARLIDFVEEDIAGYSDADIGAAARIVHDGCRATLREHFTIRPVRDEAEGARVTIGEGFDAAAIRLTGNVVGQPPFHGSISHRGWRVDAVRLPKLNPGHDASIIAPAEVAL
;
A
#
# COMPACT_ATOMS: atom_id res chain seq x y z
N ALA A 1 37.31 14.60 2.37
CA ALA A 1 35.96 14.62 2.92
C ALA A 1 35.05 13.75 2.06
N PRO A 2 34.10 13.02 2.65
CA PRO A 2 33.15 12.24 1.87
C PRO A 2 32.29 13.17 1.00
N ALA A 3 31.96 12.72 -0.21
CA ALA A 3 31.06 13.44 -1.09
C ALA A 3 29.67 13.52 -0.45
N PRO A 4 28.94 14.63 -0.62
CA PRO A 4 27.57 14.72 -0.11
C PRO A 4 26.70 13.65 -0.78
N VAL A 5 25.84 13.03 0.02
CA VAL A 5 24.85 12.09 -0.48
C VAL A 5 23.73 12.91 -1.14
N VAL A 6 23.53 12.69 -2.44
CA VAL A 6 22.44 13.31 -3.19
C VAL A 6 21.26 12.35 -3.21
N ALA A 7 20.09 12.81 -2.75
CA ALA A 7 18.88 12.02 -2.84
C ALA A 7 18.52 11.84 -4.33
N GLN A 8 18.26 10.60 -4.72
CA GLN A 8 17.79 10.31 -6.07
C GLN A 8 16.29 10.59 -6.16
N GLU A 9 15.86 11.17 -7.29
CA GLU A 9 14.43 11.26 -7.59
C GLU A 9 13.87 9.86 -7.86
N ALA A 10 12.71 9.57 -7.28
CA ALA A 10 12.02 8.33 -7.58
C ALA A 10 11.52 8.35 -9.03
N THR A 11 11.73 7.24 -9.77
CA THR A 11 11.11 7.08 -11.08
C THR A 11 9.61 6.82 -10.87
N PRO A 12 8.72 7.48 -11.62
CA PRO A 12 7.28 7.29 -11.44
C PRO A 12 6.75 6.00 -12.07
N ASP A 13 7.53 5.31 -12.89
CA ASP A 13 7.06 4.22 -13.73
C ASP A 13 6.41 3.08 -12.95
N ALA A 14 7.02 2.62 -11.86
CA ALA A 14 6.46 1.55 -11.05
C ALA A 14 5.14 1.97 -10.37
N ALA A 15 5.06 3.22 -9.91
CA ALA A 15 3.82 3.74 -9.32
C ALA A 15 2.70 3.85 -10.35
N LEU A 16 3.00 4.34 -11.54
CA LEU A 16 2.03 4.44 -12.64
C LEU A 16 1.58 3.05 -13.10
N GLN A 17 2.51 2.11 -13.17
CA GLN A 17 2.20 0.72 -13.51
C GLN A 17 1.23 0.11 -12.49
N LEU A 18 1.46 0.31 -11.21
CA LEU A 18 0.56 -0.18 -10.16
C LEU A 18 -0.84 0.45 -10.26
N LEU A 19 -0.91 1.77 -10.51
CA LEU A 19 -2.20 2.43 -10.75
C LEU A 19 -2.92 1.83 -11.95
N GLY A 20 -2.21 1.55 -13.04
CA GLY A 20 -2.78 0.92 -14.23
C GLY A 20 -3.33 -0.47 -13.95
N LEU A 21 -2.62 -1.28 -13.18
CA LEU A 21 -3.07 -2.62 -12.78
C LEU A 21 -4.33 -2.55 -11.91
N LEU A 22 -4.36 -1.65 -10.94
CA LEU A 22 -5.52 -1.47 -10.06
C LEU A 22 -6.74 -0.94 -10.83
N GLN A 23 -6.54 -0.07 -11.82
CA GLN A 23 -7.64 0.36 -12.68
C GLN A 23 -8.13 -0.77 -13.58
N ARG A 24 -7.22 -1.52 -14.22
CA ARG A 24 -7.58 -2.61 -15.12
C ARG A 24 -8.38 -3.70 -14.42
N ASP A 25 -7.92 -4.11 -13.25
CA ASP A 25 -8.45 -5.30 -12.57
C ASP A 25 -9.55 -4.96 -11.55
N ALA A 26 -9.54 -3.75 -11.00
CA ALA A 26 -10.44 -3.36 -9.92
C ALA A 26 -11.26 -2.10 -10.19
N ARG A 27 -11.00 -1.37 -11.28
CA ARG A 27 -11.65 -0.10 -11.59
C ARG A 27 -11.47 0.94 -10.47
N LEU A 28 -10.32 0.89 -9.80
CA LEU A 28 -10.07 1.74 -8.62
C LEU A 28 -10.13 3.22 -8.95
N ILE A 29 -9.53 3.64 -10.06
CA ILE A 29 -9.49 5.06 -10.43
C ILE A 29 -10.89 5.56 -10.75
N ASP A 30 -11.71 4.78 -11.47
CA ASP A 30 -13.10 5.12 -11.74
C ASP A 30 -13.87 5.34 -10.44
N PHE A 31 -13.69 4.45 -9.47
CA PHE A 31 -14.38 4.53 -8.19
C PHE A 31 -13.95 5.76 -7.38
N VAL A 32 -12.65 6.04 -7.34
CA VAL A 32 -12.10 7.16 -6.56
C VAL A 32 -12.48 8.51 -7.18
N GLU A 33 -12.50 8.60 -8.50
CA GLU A 33 -12.80 9.85 -9.22
C GLU A 33 -14.30 10.14 -9.30
N GLU A 34 -15.16 9.17 -9.03
CA GLU A 34 -16.59 9.37 -9.06
C GLU A 34 -17.06 10.17 -7.83
N ASP A 35 -17.99 11.10 -8.04
CA ASP A 35 -18.68 11.80 -6.94
C ASP A 35 -19.75 10.86 -6.35
N ILE A 36 -19.48 10.33 -5.18
CA ILE A 36 -20.36 9.37 -4.52
C ILE A 36 -21.35 10.02 -3.54
N ALA A 37 -21.34 11.34 -3.40
CA ALA A 37 -22.14 12.03 -2.38
C ALA A 37 -23.65 11.80 -2.57
N GLY A 38 -24.11 11.59 -3.81
CA GLY A 38 -25.52 11.37 -4.14
C GLY A 38 -25.97 9.92 -4.10
N TYR A 39 -25.08 8.97 -3.85
CA TYR A 39 -25.43 7.55 -3.81
C TYR A 39 -25.83 7.10 -2.41
N SER A 40 -26.69 6.08 -2.32
CA SER A 40 -27.03 5.45 -1.06
C SER A 40 -25.86 4.65 -0.51
N ASP A 41 -25.85 4.45 0.82
CA ASP A 41 -24.83 3.61 1.47
C ASP A 41 -24.87 2.16 0.92
N ALA A 42 -26.05 1.64 0.59
CA ALA A 42 -26.17 0.31 0.00
C ALA A 42 -25.49 0.23 -1.38
N ASP A 43 -25.68 1.25 -2.23
CA ASP A 43 -25.06 1.29 -3.55
C ASP A 43 -23.53 1.45 -3.43
N ILE A 44 -23.07 2.33 -2.55
CA ILE A 44 -21.64 2.49 -2.27
C ILE A 44 -21.04 1.20 -1.73
N GLY A 45 -21.72 0.53 -0.79
CA GLY A 45 -21.27 -0.74 -0.23
C GLY A 45 -21.14 -1.83 -1.29
N ALA A 46 -22.09 -1.94 -2.20
CA ALA A 46 -22.02 -2.91 -3.31
C ALA A 46 -20.83 -2.63 -4.24
N ALA A 47 -20.64 -1.36 -4.63
CA ALA A 47 -19.50 -0.97 -5.47
C ALA A 47 -18.16 -1.18 -4.74
N ALA A 48 -18.10 -0.80 -3.46
CA ALA A 48 -16.89 -0.95 -2.66
C ALA A 48 -16.45 -2.41 -2.53
N ARG A 49 -17.38 -3.34 -2.40
CA ARG A 49 -17.04 -4.78 -2.35
C ARG A 49 -16.37 -5.27 -3.62
N ILE A 50 -16.86 -4.83 -4.78
CA ILE A 50 -16.29 -5.21 -6.07
C ILE A 50 -14.87 -4.64 -6.21
N VAL A 51 -14.69 -3.37 -5.90
CA VAL A 51 -13.37 -2.70 -5.96
C VAL A 51 -12.41 -3.32 -4.96
N HIS A 52 -12.87 -3.59 -3.74
CA HIS A 52 -12.08 -4.25 -2.71
C HIS A 52 -11.57 -5.61 -3.18
N ASP A 53 -12.45 -6.44 -3.72
CA ASP A 53 -12.07 -7.79 -4.17
C ASP A 53 -11.06 -7.73 -5.33
N GLY A 54 -11.26 -6.81 -6.27
CA GLY A 54 -10.34 -6.60 -7.38
C GLY A 54 -8.97 -6.09 -6.91
N CYS A 55 -8.96 -5.09 -6.02
CA CYS A 55 -7.71 -4.56 -5.44
C CYS A 55 -6.96 -5.63 -4.65
N ARG A 56 -7.67 -6.41 -3.84
CA ARG A 56 -7.07 -7.49 -3.04
C ARG A 56 -6.42 -8.53 -3.94
N ALA A 57 -7.10 -8.96 -4.98
CA ALA A 57 -6.56 -9.93 -5.93
C ALA A 57 -5.31 -9.40 -6.65
N THR A 58 -5.35 -8.16 -7.12
CA THR A 58 -4.23 -7.51 -7.79
C THR A 58 -3.02 -7.37 -6.88
N LEU A 59 -3.22 -6.91 -5.65
CA LEU A 59 -2.14 -6.78 -4.69
C LEU A 59 -1.52 -8.13 -4.34
N ARG A 60 -2.31 -9.17 -4.17
CA ARG A 60 -1.80 -10.51 -3.87
C ARG A 60 -1.08 -11.16 -5.05
N GLU A 61 -1.49 -10.84 -6.26
CA GLU A 61 -0.80 -11.33 -7.46
C GLU A 61 0.62 -10.73 -7.58
N HIS A 62 0.75 -9.45 -7.30
CA HIS A 62 1.98 -8.70 -7.58
C HIS A 62 2.87 -8.47 -6.35
N PHE A 63 2.34 -8.65 -5.15
CA PHE A 63 3.08 -8.40 -3.91
C PHE A 63 2.88 -9.52 -2.92
N THR A 64 3.92 -9.80 -2.15
CA THR A 64 3.79 -10.59 -0.93
C THR A 64 3.74 -9.61 0.24
N ILE A 65 2.55 -9.38 0.77
CA ILE A 65 2.30 -8.44 1.86
C ILE A 65 2.00 -9.25 3.12
N ARG A 66 2.69 -8.93 4.21
CA ARG A 66 2.45 -9.58 5.50
C ARG A 66 2.56 -8.59 6.64
N PRO A 67 2.02 -8.93 7.84
CA PRO A 67 2.19 -8.09 9.01
C PRO A 67 3.66 -7.96 9.41
N VAL A 68 4.05 -6.81 9.96
CA VAL A 68 5.38 -6.64 10.58
C VAL A 68 5.47 -7.47 11.86
N ARG A 69 4.39 -7.49 12.66
CA ARG A 69 4.31 -8.27 13.90
C ARG A 69 3.23 -9.34 13.77
N ASP A 70 3.55 -10.55 14.25
CA ASP A 70 2.61 -11.67 14.18
C ASP A 70 1.59 -11.69 15.31
N GLU A 71 1.89 -11.02 16.44
CA GLU A 71 0.99 -10.96 17.59
C GLU A 71 -0.31 -10.21 17.22
N ALA A 72 -1.41 -10.63 17.79
CA ALA A 72 -2.71 -10.00 17.55
C ALA A 72 -2.75 -8.57 18.10
N GLU A 73 -3.60 -7.73 17.53
CA GLU A 73 -3.91 -6.42 18.09
C GLU A 73 -4.39 -6.57 19.53
N GLY A 74 -3.90 -5.70 20.40
CA GLY A 74 -4.15 -5.77 21.84
C GLY A 74 -3.21 -6.69 22.62
N ALA A 75 -2.43 -7.55 21.96
CA ALA A 75 -1.50 -8.42 22.63
C ALA A 75 -0.37 -7.62 23.33
N ARG A 76 0.05 -8.08 24.49
CA ARG A 76 1.19 -7.50 25.22
C ARG A 76 2.49 -7.91 24.56
N VAL A 77 3.39 -6.94 24.39
CA VAL A 77 4.68 -7.14 23.75
C VAL A 77 5.78 -6.41 24.50
N THR A 78 6.99 -6.93 24.37
CA THR A 78 8.21 -6.27 24.87
C THR A 78 9.06 -5.90 23.67
N ILE A 79 9.44 -4.63 23.58
CA ILE A 79 10.32 -4.10 22.55
C ILE A 79 11.70 -3.93 23.15
N GLY A 80 12.62 -4.80 22.75
CA GLY A 80 13.97 -4.85 23.29
C GLY A 80 14.91 -3.81 22.70
N GLU A 81 16.12 -3.77 23.24
CA GLU A 81 17.18 -2.95 22.69
C GLU A 81 17.50 -3.36 21.25
N GLY A 82 17.88 -2.38 20.43
CA GLY A 82 18.23 -2.65 19.04
C GLY A 82 17.03 -2.89 18.13
N PHE A 83 15.83 -2.59 18.57
CA PHE A 83 14.66 -2.72 17.70
C PHE A 83 14.79 -1.82 16.46
N ASP A 84 14.22 -2.29 15.35
CA ASP A 84 14.22 -1.53 14.09
C ASP A 84 13.16 -0.41 14.15
N ALA A 85 13.62 0.83 14.33
CA ALA A 85 12.75 1.99 14.44
C ALA A 85 12.02 2.33 13.12
N ALA A 86 12.48 1.80 11.99
CA ALA A 86 11.75 1.91 10.72
C ALA A 86 10.54 0.97 10.66
N ALA A 87 10.60 -0.16 11.37
CA ALA A 87 9.54 -1.17 11.39
C ALA A 87 8.58 -1.00 12.58
N ILE A 88 9.04 -0.42 13.68
CA ILE A 88 8.25 -0.30 14.91
C ILE A 88 8.22 1.17 15.34
N ARG A 89 7.01 1.72 15.42
CA ARG A 89 6.77 3.07 15.94
C ARG A 89 6.21 2.97 17.35
N LEU A 90 6.90 3.57 18.30
CA LEU A 90 6.40 3.70 19.66
C LEU A 90 5.43 4.88 19.73
N THR A 91 4.30 4.68 20.40
CA THR A 91 3.25 5.69 20.58
C THR A 91 2.91 5.83 22.06
N GLY A 92 2.17 6.90 22.40
CA GLY A 92 1.80 7.19 23.77
C GLY A 92 2.92 7.84 24.55
N ASN A 93 3.01 7.52 25.83
CA ASN A 93 4.00 8.12 26.73
C ASN A 93 5.31 7.32 26.69
N VAL A 94 6.19 7.68 25.77
CA VAL A 94 7.49 7.02 25.59
C VAL A 94 8.51 7.66 26.52
N VAL A 95 8.88 6.96 27.57
CA VAL A 95 9.87 7.42 28.56
C VAL A 95 10.91 6.32 28.84
N GLY A 96 12.12 6.75 29.14
CA GLY A 96 13.20 5.83 29.53
C GLY A 96 13.88 5.16 28.35
N GLN A 97 14.46 4.01 28.61
CA GLN A 97 15.27 3.22 27.68
C GLN A 97 14.63 1.85 27.42
N PRO A 98 14.93 1.20 26.29
CA PRO A 98 14.52 -0.19 26.10
C PRO A 98 15.01 -1.09 27.24
N PRO A 99 14.27 -2.17 27.58
CA PRO A 99 13.07 -2.65 26.90
C PRO A 99 11.81 -1.83 27.23
N PHE A 100 10.96 -1.66 26.20
CA PHE A 100 9.66 -1.03 26.38
C PHE A 100 8.57 -2.10 26.42
N HIS A 101 7.57 -1.89 27.28
CA HIS A 101 6.45 -2.81 27.44
C HIS A 101 5.16 -2.11 27.03
N GLY A 102 4.39 -2.75 26.18
CA GLY A 102 3.16 -2.16 25.68
C GLY A 102 2.24 -3.18 25.05
N SER A 103 1.31 -2.71 24.28
CA SER A 103 0.41 -3.57 23.51
C SER A 103 0.39 -3.16 22.04
N ILE A 104 0.11 -4.13 21.17
CA ILE A 104 0.02 -3.90 19.73
C ILE A 104 -1.25 -3.09 19.44
N SER A 105 -1.08 -1.84 18.97
CA SER A 105 -2.18 -1.03 18.45
C SER A 105 -2.47 -1.35 16.98
N HIS A 106 -1.41 -1.60 16.21
CA HIS A 106 -1.48 -2.00 14.81
C HIS A 106 -0.27 -2.85 14.49
N ARG A 107 -0.51 -3.94 13.75
CA ARG A 107 0.55 -4.93 13.46
C ARG A 107 1.55 -4.47 12.42
N GLY A 108 1.24 -3.42 11.69
CA GLY A 108 2.04 -2.95 10.56
C GLY A 108 1.92 -3.85 9.34
N TRP A 109 2.43 -3.37 8.23
CA TRP A 109 2.50 -4.12 6.97
C TRP A 109 3.88 -3.99 6.37
N ARG A 110 4.36 -5.10 5.81
CA ARG A 110 5.61 -5.12 5.04
C ARG A 110 5.39 -5.83 3.71
N VAL A 111 6.20 -5.46 2.73
CA VAL A 111 6.23 -6.14 1.44
C VAL A 111 7.52 -6.94 1.36
N ASP A 112 7.42 -8.25 1.24
CA ASP A 112 8.58 -9.15 1.15
C ASP A 112 8.99 -9.43 -0.29
N ALA A 113 8.07 -9.33 -1.23
CA ALA A 113 8.34 -9.56 -2.65
C ALA A 113 7.46 -8.68 -3.53
N VAL A 114 8.03 -8.25 -4.65
CA VAL A 114 7.36 -7.47 -5.69
C VAL A 114 7.50 -8.23 -7.00
N ARG A 115 6.38 -8.42 -7.69
CA ARG A 115 6.28 -9.17 -8.95
C ARG A 115 5.52 -8.36 -9.98
N LEU A 116 6.06 -7.20 -10.35
CA LEU A 116 5.46 -6.37 -11.39
C LEU A 116 5.89 -6.86 -12.77
N PRO A 117 4.97 -6.84 -13.76
CA PRO A 117 5.34 -7.15 -15.14
C PRO A 117 6.39 -6.17 -15.66
N LYS A 118 7.22 -6.60 -16.59
CA LYS A 118 8.14 -5.70 -17.26
C LYS A 118 7.38 -4.71 -18.13
N LEU A 119 7.79 -3.44 -18.09
CA LEU A 119 7.27 -2.44 -19.00
C LEU A 119 7.89 -2.63 -20.40
N ASN A 120 7.05 -2.56 -21.43
CA ASN A 120 7.52 -2.62 -22.80
C ASN A 120 8.26 -1.32 -23.17
N PRO A 121 9.37 -1.41 -23.94
CA PRO A 121 10.02 -0.21 -24.46
C PRO A 121 9.03 0.64 -25.27
N GLY A 122 9.02 1.95 -25.03
CA GLY A 122 8.12 2.88 -25.71
C GLY A 122 6.70 2.91 -25.17
N HIS A 123 6.38 2.13 -24.14
CA HIS A 123 5.08 2.21 -23.46
C HIS A 123 4.99 3.51 -22.67
N ASP A 124 3.91 4.26 -22.90
CA ASP A 124 3.63 5.46 -22.11
C ASP A 124 2.90 5.06 -20.82
N ALA A 125 3.66 4.97 -19.73
CA ALA A 125 3.12 4.57 -18.43
C ALA A 125 2.13 5.59 -17.85
N SER A 126 2.13 6.83 -18.34
CA SER A 126 1.18 7.85 -17.88
C SER A 126 -0.26 7.59 -18.36
N ILE A 127 -0.43 6.78 -19.40
CA ILE A 127 -1.75 6.30 -19.83
C ILE A 127 -2.05 5.03 -19.01
N ILE A 128 -2.65 5.22 -17.86
CA ILE A 128 -2.98 4.11 -16.95
C ILE A 128 -4.19 3.30 -17.39
N ALA A 129 -5.03 3.89 -18.26
CA ALA A 129 -6.10 3.20 -18.96
C ALA A 129 -6.41 3.99 -20.25
N PRO A 130 -6.39 3.35 -21.43
CA PRO A 130 -6.72 4.07 -22.66
C PRO A 130 -8.20 4.41 -22.71
N ALA A 131 -8.54 5.47 -23.44
CA ALA A 131 -9.93 5.72 -23.80
C ALA A 131 -10.42 4.63 -24.75
N GLU A 132 -11.62 4.15 -24.52
CA GLU A 132 -12.25 3.16 -25.38
C GLU A 132 -13.33 3.84 -26.22
N VAL A 133 -13.28 3.66 -27.54
CA VAL A 133 -14.22 4.24 -28.47
C VAL A 133 -14.95 3.12 -29.23
N ALA A 134 -16.23 3.01 -29.00
CA ALA A 134 -17.07 2.04 -29.74
C ALA A 134 -17.39 2.56 -31.15
N LEU A 135 -17.24 1.69 -32.13
CA LEU A 135 -17.51 2.02 -33.54
C LEU A 135 -18.80 1.33 -34.02
#